data_a25141c3a004b4f71a9c57bb000688c9
#
_entry.id   a25141c3a004b4f71a9c57bb000688c9
#
_cell.length_a   1.000
_cell.length_b   1.000
_cell.length_c   1.000
_cell.angle_alpha   90.00
_cell.angle_beta   90.00
_cell.angle_gamma   90.00
#
_symmetry.space_group_name_H-M   'P 1'
#
loop_
_entity.id
_entity.type
_entity.pdbx_description
1 polymer ?
#
loop_
_entity_poly.entity_id
_entity_poly.type
_entity_poly.pdbx_seq_one_letter_code
_entity_poly.pdbx_strand_id
1 'polypeptide(L)'
;MGWSQPAENTHASLVEAMQRMDGVEFDLRLTADDQLVVHHDHIVSIPEQMLEGRSKIVEDWNLSDLEEVGFCSFEKLMSDKEWLVPWQEHSKVACLEIKRSLPKVAKDPTKRMARVMELAGKMVDEAGIHQQAAVFYAFHRPMAKVCFS
;
A
#
# COMPACT_ATOMS: atom_id res chain seq x y z
N MET A 1 11.00 7.15 29.33
CA MET A 1 11.10 7.41 27.89
C MET A 1 9.81 6.95 27.24
N GLY A 2 9.05 7.86 26.65
CA GLY A 2 7.83 7.51 25.92
C GLY A 2 8.19 6.93 24.56
N TRP A 3 7.57 5.80 24.19
CA TRP A 3 7.58 5.32 22.83
C TRP A 3 6.80 6.32 21.95
N SER A 4 7.39 6.79 20.86
CA SER A 4 6.71 7.62 19.87
C SER A 4 6.33 6.75 18.69
N GLN A 5 5.04 6.67 18.39
CA GLN A 5 4.56 5.94 17.23
C GLN A 5 5.10 6.58 15.94
N PRO A 6 5.70 5.80 15.03
CA PRO A 6 6.05 6.31 13.70
C PRO A 6 4.80 6.76 12.92
N ALA A 7 4.98 7.65 11.95
CA ALA A 7 3.88 8.11 11.11
C ALA A 7 3.22 6.95 10.34
N GLU A 8 1.89 6.98 10.21
CA GLU A 8 1.12 5.96 9.49
C GLU A 8 1.59 5.75 8.05
N ASN A 9 1.43 4.52 7.55
CA ASN A 9 1.79 4.13 6.18
C ASN A 9 3.24 4.45 5.79
N THR A 10 4.15 4.56 6.76
CA THR A 10 5.58 4.63 6.51
C THR A 10 6.22 3.25 6.56
N HIS A 11 7.33 3.06 5.87
CA HIS A 11 8.10 1.81 5.90
C HIS A 11 8.46 1.42 7.36
N ALA A 12 8.97 2.37 8.12
CA ALA A 12 9.37 2.14 9.52
C ALA A 12 8.18 1.74 10.42
N SER A 13 7.02 2.40 10.27
CA SER A 13 5.84 2.07 11.08
C SER A 13 5.30 0.67 10.80
N LEU A 14 5.32 0.28 9.53
CA LEU A 14 4.83 -1.03 9.10
C LEU A 14 5.76 -2.15 9.57
N VAL A 15 7.07 -1.97 9.42
CA VAL A 15 8.07 -2.93 9.93
C VAL A 15 7.93 -3.10 11.44
N GLU A 16 7.85 -2.01 12.20
CA GLU A 16 7.70 -2.07 13.64
C GLU A 16 6.38 -2.75 14.07
N ALA A 17 5.28 -2.42 13.39
CA ALA A 17 3.99 -3.04 13.67
C ALA A 17 4.02 -4.55 13.37
N MET A 18 4.60 -4.96 12.24
CA MET A 18 4.73 -6.37 11.88
C MET A 18 5.58 -7.15 12.89
N GLN A 19 6.59 -6.53 13.48
CA GLN A 19 7.43 -7.17 14.50
C GLN A 19 6.73 -7.29 15.85
N ARG A 20 5.95 -6.28 16.25
CA ARG A 20 5.42 -6.15 17.62
C ARG A 20 3.96 -6.57 17.78
N MET A 21 3.15 -6.49 16.73
CA MET A 21 1.71 -6.72 16.78
C MET A 21 1.34 -8.07 16.14
N ASP A 22 0.14 -8.54 16.40
CA ASP A 22 -0.40 -9.77 15.77
C ASP A 22 -0.81 -9.55 14.32
N GLY A 23 -0.96 -8.30 13.90
CA GLY A 23 -1.28 -7.93 12.54
C GLY A 23 -1.13 -6.44 12.27
N VAL A 24 -1.20 -6.10 11.01
CA VAL A 24 -1.12 -4.73 10.52
C VAL A 24 -2.19 -4.49 9.45
N GLU A 25 -2.57 -3.24 9.32
CA GLU A 25 -3.42 -2.76 8.24
C GLU A 25 -2.71 -1.64 7.49
N PHE A 26 -2.81 -1.62 6.17
CA PHE A 26 -2.27 -0.54 5.35
C PHE A 26 -3.00 -0.43 4.01
N ASP A 27 -2.83 0.72 3.37
CA ASP A 27 -3.54 1.13 2.18
C ASP A 27 -2.66 1.04 0.93
N LEU A 28 -3.20 0.51 -0.16
CA LEU A 28 -2.52 0.40 -1.44
C LEU A 28 -3.17 1.27 -2.51
N ARG A 29 -2.31 1.99 -3.26
CA ARG A 29 -2.67 2.74 -4.47
C ARG A 29 -1.75 2.39 -5.63
N LEU A 30 -2.24 2.60 -6.84
CA LEU A 30 -1.46 2.42 -8.06
C LEU A 30 -0.86 3.77 -8.48
N THR A 31 0.43 3.78 -8.78
CA THR A 31 1.14 4.94 -9.32
C THR A 31 0.88 5.11 -10.81
N ALA A 32 1.34 6.22 -11.41
CA ALA A 32 1.19 6.47 -12.85
C ALA A 32 1.96 5.46 -13.71
N ASP A 33 3.06 4.92 -13.19
CA ASP A 33 3.90 3.91 -13.83
C ASP A 33 3.60 2.46 -13.42
N ASP A 34 2.35 2.20 -13.01
CA ASP A 34 1.82 0.86 -12.70
C ASP A 34 2.55 0.15 -11.55
N GLN A 35 2.99 0.90 -10.54
CA GLN A 35 3.62 0.40 -9.33
C GLN A 35 2.72 0.56 -8.11
N LEU A 36 3.03 -0.12 -7.01
CA LEU A 36 2.25 -0.04 -5.77
C LEU A 36 2.93 0.87 -4.74
N VAL A 37 2.17 1.83 -4.23
CA VAL A 37 2.56 2.70 -3.14
C VAL A 37 1.62 2.51 -1.94
N VAL A 38 2.20 2.55 -0.74
CA VAL A 38 1.44 2.48 0.52
C VAL A 38 1.06 3.90 0.94
N HIS A 39 -0.21 4.26 0.78
CA HIS A 39 -0.68 5.60 1.14
C HIS A 39 -2.20 5.66 1.25
N HIS A 40 -2.71 6.31 2.31
CA HIS A 40 -4.14 6.43 2.57
C HIS A 40 -4.83 7.44 1.65
N ASP A 41 -4.32 8.67 1.57
CA ASP A 41 -4.98 9.78 0.90
C ASP A 41 -4.81 9.78 -0.63
N HIS A 42 -5.68 10.51 -1.32
CA HIS A 42 -5.53 10.77 -2.75
C HIS A 42 -4.42 11.78 -3.05
N ILE A 43 -4.02 12.55 -2.04
CA ILE A 43 -3.21 13.76 -2.18
C ILE A 43 -1.80 13.55 -1.64
N VAL A 44 -0.83 14.08 -2.36
CA VAL A 44 0.55 14.21 -1.90
C VAL A 44 0.62 15.43 -0.96
N SER A 45 0.73 15.18 0.35
CA SER A 45 0.80 16.20 1.40
C SER A 45 2.24 16.63 1.64
N ILE A 46 2.81 17.43 0.73
CA ILE A 46 4.12 18.05 0.84
C ILE A 46 4.00 19.55 0.65
N PRO A 47 4.99 20.37 1.09
CA PRO A 47 5.01 21.80 0.83
C PRO A 47 4.88 22.11 -0.66
N GLU A 48 4.11 23.14 -1.00
CA GLU A 48 3.80 23.48 -2.40
C GLU A 48 5.06 23.72 -3.25
N GLN A 49 6.11 24.26 -2.63
CA GLN A 49 7.41 24.47 -3.27
C GLN A 49 8.05 23.15 -3.74
N MET A 50 7.80 22.04 -3.03
CA MET A 50 8.31 20.73 -3.38
C MET A 50 7.50 20.03 -4.48
N LEU A 51 6.29 20.51 -4.78
CA LEU A 51 5.48 19.97 -5.88
C LEU A 51 6.08 20.32 -7.25
N GLU A 52 6.81 21.41 -7.37
CA GLU A 52 7.43 21.86 -8.62
C GLU A 52 6.44 21.93 -9.80
N GLY A 53 5.21 22.35 -9.54
CA GLY A 53 4.13 22.38 -10.53
C GLY A 53 3.48 21.03 -10.88
N ARG A 54 3.86 19.96 -10.20
CA ARG A 54 3.27 18.62 -10.38
C ARG A 54 1.86 18.54 -9.81
N SER A 55 1.12 17.52 -10.22
CA SER A 55 -0.19 17.19 -9.65
C SER A 55 -0.11 16.96 -8.13
N LYS A 56 -1.16 17.35 -7.42
CA LYS A 56 -1.34 17.00 -6.01
C LYS A 56 -1.85 15.57 -5.79
N ILE A 57 -2.15 14.83 -6.86
CA ILE A 57 -2.73 13.49 -6.78
C ILE A 57 -1.63 12.44 -6.83
N VAL A 58 -1.59 11.57 -5.83
CA VAL A 58 -0.60 10.47 -5.71
C VAL A 58 -0.54 9.61 -6.97
N GLU A 59 -1.70 9.23 -7.51
CA GLU A 59 -1.79 8.33 -8.67
C GLU A 59 -1.36 8.96 -10.01
N ASP A 60 -1.06 10.27 -10.04
CA ASP A 60 -0.46 10.96 -11.18
C ASP A 60 1.08 10.95 -11.16
N TRP A 61 1.68 10.42 -10.09
CA TRP A 61 3.12 10.38 -9.90
C TRP A 61 3.70 9.00 -10.22
N ASN A 62 4.93 8.97 -10.71
CA ASN A 62 5.72 7.75 -10.78
C ASN A 62 6.22 7.37 -9.39
N LEU A 63 6.46 6.08 -9.17
CA LEU A 63 6.90 5.57 -7.87
C LEU A 63 8.22 6.21 -7.42
N SER A 64 9.20 6.34 -8.31
CA SER A 64 10.50 6.95 -7.99
C SER A 64 10.38 8.36 -7.41
N ASP A 65 9.51 9.18 -8.01
CA ASP A 65 9.28 10.56 -7.55
C ASP A 65 8.57 10.58 -6.18
N LEU A 66 7.65 9.65 -5.93
CA LEU A 66 7.00 9.50 -4.63
C LEU A 66 7.97 9.05 -3.55
N GLU A 67 8.90 8.14 -3.87
CA GLU A 67 9.93 7.69 -2.94
C GLU A 67 10.88 8.84 -2.55
N GLU A 68 11.24 9.71 -3.48
CA GLU A 68 12.07 10.89 -3.21
C GLU A 68 11.45 11.84 -2.18
N VAL A 69 10.13 11.90 -2.10
CA VAL A 69 9.40 12.70 -1.10
C VAL A 69 8.93 11.88 0.10
N GLY A 70 9.43 10.67 0.29
CA GLY A 70 9.27 9.87 1.50
C GLY A 70 8.14 8.86 1.50
N PHE A 71 7.50 8.58 0.37
CA PHE A 71 6.45 7.55 0.29
C PHE A 71 7.01 6.13 0.37
N CYS A 72 6.22 5.22 0.93
CA CYS A 72 6.58 3.81 1.08
C CYS A 72 6.22 3.01 -0.18
N SER A 73 7.21 2.41 -0.81
CA SER A 73 7.01 1.44 -1.89
C SER A 73 6.60 0.07 -1.34
N PHE A 74 5.55 -0.53 -1.89
CA PHE A 74 5.16 -1.88 -1.49
C PHE A 74 6.20 -2.93 -1.91
N GLU A 75 6.82 -2.77 -3.07
CA GLU A 75 7.91 -3.65 -3.54
C GLU A 75 9.11 -3.64 -2.58
N LYS A 76 9.54 -2.45 -2.14
CA LYS A 76 10.63 -2.34 -1.16
C LYS A 76 10.25 -2.94 0.18
N LEU A 77 9.01 -2.74 0.63
CA LEU A 77 8.50 -3.36 1.85
C LEU A 77 8.54 -4.88 1.74
N MET A 78 8.06 -5.45 0.62
CA MET A 78 8.08 -6.91 0.38
C MET A 78 9.50 -7.48 0.18
N SER A 79 10.50 -6.64 -0.04
CA SER A 79 11.91 -7.02 -0.12
C SER A 79 12.64 -6.89 1.23
N ASP A 80 12.02 -6.29 2.22
CA ASP A 80 12.59 -6.10 3.55
C ASP A 80 12.35 -7.32 4.43
N LYS A 81 13.42 -7.98 4.86
CA LYS A 81 13.34 -9.18 5.71
C LYS A 81 12.76 -8.88 7.09
N GLU A 82 12.97 -7.68 7.63
CA GLU A 82 12.40 -7.27 8.93
C GLU A 82 10.87 -7.16 8.88
N TRP A 83 10.30 -6.85 7.70
CA TRP A 83 8.88 -6.92 7.44
C TRP A 83 8.41 -8.35 7.11
N LEU A 84 9.08 -8.98 6.16
CA LEU A 84 8.60 -10.19 5.51
C LEU A 84 8.71 -11.44 6.38
N VAL A 85 9.84 -11.65 7.07
CA VAL A 85 10.08 -12.85 7.88
C VAL A 85 9.08 -13.00 9.02
N PRO A 86 8.76 -11.97 9.83
CA PRO A 86 7.72 -12.11 10.85
C PRO A 86 6.35 -12.47 10.27
N TRP A 87 6.02 -11.96 9.10
CA TRP A 87 4.76 -12.28 8.42
C TRP A 87 4.73 -13.74 7.93
N GLN A 88 5.83 -14.22 7.37
CA GLN A 88 5.96 -15.60 6.88
C GLN A 88 5.92 -16.65 8.01
N GLU A 89 6.58 -16.37 9.14
CA GLU A 89 6.90 -17.39 10.15
C GLU A 89 6.06 -17.31 11.42
N HIS A 90 5.44 -16.15 11.71
CA HIS A 90 4.83 -15.90 13.02
C HIS A 90 3.30 -15.82 13.04
N SER A 91 2.63 -16.34 12.02
CA SER A 91 1.15 -16.40 11.92
C SER A 91 0.48 -15.01 12.09
N LYS A 92 1.17 -13.97 11.68
CA LYS A 92 0.64 -12.60 11.69
C LYS A 92 -0.28 -12.36 10.51
N VAL A 93 -1.17 -11.39 10.62
CA VAL A 93 -2.13 -11.07 9.56
C VAL A 93 -1.88 -9.66 9.05
N ALA A 94 -1.78 -9.50 7.73
CA ALA A 94 -1.81 -8.20 7.10
C ALA A 94 -3.15 -7.98 6.37
N CYS A 95 -3.78 -6.85 6.65
CA CYS A 95 -5.00 -6.39 5.98
C CYS A 95 -4.62 -5.29 4.98
N LEU A 96 -4.84 -5.55 3.70
CA LEU A 96 -4.47 -4.67 2.61
C LEU A 96 -5.74 -4.04 2.02
N GLU A 97 -5.93 -2.75 2.27
CA GLU A 97 -7.03 -2.01 1.67
C GLU A 97 -6.68 -1.57 0.25
N ILE A 98 -7.51 -1.97 -0.70
CA ILE A 98 -7.41 -1.47 -2.08
C ILE A 98 -8.19 -0.17 -2.17
N LYS A 99 -7.48 0.94 -2.27
CA LYS A 99 -8.08 2.28 -2.28
C LYS A 99 -8.71 2.59 -3.63
N ARG A 100 -9.87 3.24 -3.59
CA ARG A 100 -10.56 3.69 -4.79
C ARG A 100 -9.85 4.88 -5.43
N SER A 101 -9.63 4.83 -6.73
CA SER A 101 -9.14 5.96 -7.52
C SER A 101 -10.20 7.05 -7.69
N LEU A 102 -9.76 8.31 -7.78
CA LEU A 102 -10.64 9.42 -8.12
C LEU A 102 -11.17 9.32 -9.54
N PRO A 103 -12.41 9.79 -9.82
CA PRO A 103 -12.99 9.74 -11.18
C PRO A 103 -12.14 10.44 -12.25
N LYS A 104 -11.38 11.46 -11.85
CA LYS A 104 -10.46 12.16 -12.77
C LYS A 104 -9.21 11.38 -13.12
N VAL A 105 -8.82 10.41 -12.28
CA VAL A 105 -7.70 9.49 -12.52
C VAL A 105 -8.16 8.32 -13.38
N ALA A 106 -9.33 7.76 -13.06
CA ALA A 106 -9.88 6.63 -13.76
C ALA A 106 -11.40 6.75 -13.88
N LYS A 107 -11.91 6.72 -15.12
CA LYS A 107 -13.37 6.68 -15.38
C LYS A 107 -14.00 5.41 -14.80
N ASP A 108 -13.28 4.30 -14.87
CA ASP A 108 -13.65 3.03 -14.25
C ASP A 108 -12.64 2.67 -13.16
N PRO A 109 -12.91 3.07 -11.91
CA PRO A 109 -12.00 2.79 -10.80
C PRO A 109 -11.85 1.29 -10.53
N THR A 110 -12.82 0.46 -10.90
CA THR A 110 -12.77 -0.98 -10.66
C THR A 110 -11.62 -1.65 -11.39
N LYS A 111 -11.36 -1.27 -12.65
CA LYS A 111 -10.22 -1.81 -13.41
C LYS A 111 -8.89 -1.48 -12.78
N ARG A 112 -8.73 -0.24 -12.32
CA ARG A 112 -7.51 0.22 -11.67
C ARG A 112 -7.30 -0.48 -10.32
N MET A 113 -8.37 -0.61 -9.54
CA MET A 113 -8.36 -1.35 -8.27
C MET A 113 -8.07 -2.83 -8.48
N ALA A 114 -8.62 -3.45 -9.52
CA ALA A 114 -8.33 -4.84 -9.88
C ALA A 114 -6.84 -5.03 -10.23
N ARG A 115 -6.22 -4.04 -10.87
CA ARG A 115 -4.78 -4.05 -11.13
C ARG A 115 -3.95 -4.00 -9.85
N VAL A 116 -4.35 -3.17 -8.87
CA VAL A 116 -3.73 -3.17 -7.54
C VAL A 116 -3.80 -4.55 -6.89
N MET A 117 -4.97 -5.17 -6.91
CA MET A 117 -5.19 -6.51 -6.36
C MET A 117 -4.33 -7.58 -7.06
N GLU A 118 -4.24 -7.53 -8.37
CA GLU A 118 -3.42 -8.45 -9.17
C GLU A 118 -1.93 -8.34 -8.79
N LEU A 119 -1.40 -7.12 -8.77
CA LEU A 119 0.01 -6.88 -8.44
C LEU A 119 0.33 -7.25 -7.00
N ALA A 120 -0.51 -6.83 -6.06
CA ALA A 120 -0.30 -7.13 -4.64
C ALA A 120 -0.46 -8.63 -4.36
N GLY A 121 -1.48 -9.27 -4.91
CA GLY A 121 -1.71 -10.70 -4.78
C GLY A 121 -0.53 -11.53 -5.30
N LYS A 122 0.00 -11.17 -6.46
CA LYS A 122 1.19 -11.81 -7.02
C LYS A 122 2.40 -11.70 -6.09
N MET A 123 2.68 -10.50 -5.56
CA MET A 123 3.81 -10.29 -4.64
C MET A 123 3.65 -11.11 -3.36
N VAL A 124 2.44 -11.17 -2.80
CA VAL A 124 2.13 -11.94 -1.60
C VAL A 124 2.29 -13.45 -1.85
N ASP A 125 1.79 -13.95 -2.97
CA ASP A 125 1.94 -15.36 -3.37
C ASP A 125 3.40 -15.74 -3.60
N GLU A 126 4.16 -14.93 -4.33
CA GLU A 126 5.59 -15.15 -4.59
C GLU A 126 6.43 -15.12 -3.30
N ALA A 127 6.01 -14.35 -2.31
CA ALA A 127 6.63 -14.32 -0.99
C ALA A 127 6.28 -15.54 -0.12
N GLY A 128 5.41 -16.42 -0.57
CA GLY A 128 4.99 -17.61 0.18
C GLY A 128 4.17 -17.33 1.42
N ILE A 129 3.44 -16.22 1.45
CA ILE A 129 2.54 -15.88 2.56
C ILE A 129 1.33 -16.80 2.56
N HIS A 130 1.01 -17.37 3.73
CA HIS A 130 -0.15 -18.22 3.87
C HIS A 130 -1.46 -17.47 3.56
N GLN A 131 -2.40 -18.10 2.85
CA GLN A 131 -3.65 -17.46 2.41
C GLN A 131 -4.46 -16.84 3.56
N GLN A 132 -4.44 -17.43 4.75
CA GLN A 132 -5.12 -16.89 5.93
C GLN A 132 -4.37 -15.71 6.60
N ALA A 133 -3.13 -15.44 6.19
CA ALA A 133 -2.31 -14.38 6.73
C ALA A 133 -2.40 -13.07 5.94
N ALA A 134 -3.10 -13.05 4.80
CA ALA A 134 -3.32 -11.86 3.99
C ALA A 134 -4.81 -11.68 3.72
N VAL A 135 -5.32 -10.51 4.09
CA VAL A 135 -6.72 -10.12 3.85
C VAL A 135 -6.74 -8.93 2.93
N PHE A 136 -7.28 -9.11 1.73
CA PHE A 136 -7.54 -8.01 0.80
C PHE A 136 -8.97 -7.54 0.94
N TYR A 137 -9.19 -6.23 1.01
CA TYR A 137 -10.53 -5.68 1.10
C TYR A 137 -10.62 -4.30 0.44
N ALA A 138 -11.84 -3.86 0.18
CA ALA A 138 -12.12 -2.54 -0.38
C ALA A 138 -13.50 -2.07 0.05
N PHE A 139 -13.65 -0.77 0.25
CA PHE A 139 -14.96 -0.15 0.52
C PHE A 139 -15.79 0.08 -0.74
N HIS A 140 -15.19 -0.05 -1.91
CA HIS A 140 -15.89 0.03 -3.19
C HIS A 140 -16.58 -1.31 -3.52
N ARG A 141 -17.92 -1.36 -3.48
CA ARG A 141 -18.70 -2.60 -3.63
C ARG A 141 -18.31 -3.50 -4.81
N PRO A 142 -18.12 -2.99 -6.04
CA PRO A 142 -17.70 -3.84 -7.15
C PRO A 142 -16.35 -4.51 -6.91
N MET A 143 -15.40 -3.81 -6.27
CA MET A 143 -14.08 -4.35 -5.96
C MET A 143 -14.10 -5.33 -4.80
N ALA A 144 -14.91 -5.08 -3.78
CA ALA A 144 -15.07 -6.00 -2.66
C ALA A 144 -15.47 -7.40 -3.13
N LYS A 145 -16.32 -7.51 -4.15
CA LYS A 145 -16.69 -8.81 -4.76
C LYS A 145 -15.50 -9.51 -5.39
N VAL A 146 -14.55 -8.78 -5.98
CA VAL A 146 -13.33 -9.35 -6.56
C VAL A 146 -12.38 -9.86 -5.48
N CYS A 147 -12.26 -9.14 -4.37
CA CYS A 147 -11.41 -9.55 -3.24
C CYS A 147 -11.88 -10.87 -2.59
N PHE A 148 -13.18 -11.19 -2.68
CA PHE A 148 -13.77 -12.40 -2.11
C PHE A 148 -13.97 -13.54 -3.13
N SER A 149 -13.63 -13.33 -4.36
CA SER A 149 -13.69 -14.36 -5.41
C SER A 149 -12.35 -15.09 -5.57
#